data_fe6e4642a496535d298f6d4425f7c9f0
#
_entry.id   fe6e4642a496535d298f6d4425f7c9f0
#
_cell.length_a   1.000
_cell.length_b   1.000
_cell.length_c   1.000
_cell.angle_alpha   90.00
_cell.angle_beta   90.00
_cell.angle_gamma   90.00
#
_symmetry.space_group_name_H-M   'P 1'
#
loop_
_entity.id
_entity.type
_entity.pdbx_description
1 polymer ?
#
loop_
_entity_poly.entity_id
_entity_poly.type
_entity_poly.pdbx_seq_one_letter_code
_entity_poly.pdbx_strand_id
1 'polypeptide(L)'
;MKKVLFISAIVLLAASCGQKPGNVAGKVESQLWAPVAGVNVSVVGGTAKARTDFEGRYTINANEGDTLLFELPGYRSARAIVKDGVADATVNLTCKTVQVNPDRTITFTYPAPDAKSVQVCGNFFQLENGTFGEGIAQMAKNADGLWTYTTVPTKSELYRYEFIIDGNYTIDAAAPYTIRDGEVLRNVFVVPGEVGDLTMVQDVPHGTVSKIWYPTALGYDRRMSVYTPYGYEASGNKKYPVLYLLHGGGGDENEWLNLGRAAQIMDNLIASGKTVPMIVVMPNSHVGMSAAPGENSRGYDGAKSSRMVRMEPNTYEATFGDVMSFVEKTYRTIPDRAHRAICGLSMGGGHTCVISANYPDKFGYVGLFSAAVSNYPADRATSEMTKDFDKKLAKLFSYKPFYYIAIGDEDFLYQANKSYRETLLDPHGYPYTYKESDCGHVWKNWRHYLTDFSQYLFK
;
A
#
# COMPACT_ATOMS: atom_id res chain seq x y z
N MET A 1 41.42 6.81 -22.45
CA MET A 1 41.46 7.91 -21.49
C MET A 1 41.75 9.22 -22.25
N LYS A 2 40.76 10.03 -22.53
CA LYS A 2 40.97 11.38 -23.08
C LYS A 2 40.24 12.33 -22.12
N LYS A 3 41.03 13.11 -21.38
CA LYS A 3 40.55 14.22 -20.54
C LYS A 3 40.15 15.37 -21.46
N VAL A 4 38.89 15.80 -21.37
CA VAL A 4 38.45 17.04 -21.99
C VAL A 4 38.61 18.12 -20.95
N LEU A 5 39.51 19.04 -21.19
CA LEU A 5 39.75 20.26 -20.41
C LEU A 5 38.78 21.34 -20.91
N PHE A 6 37.85 21.77 -20.08
CA PHE A 6 37.12 23.02 -20.35
C PHE A 6 37.92 24.20 -19.80
N ILE A 7 38.40 25.03 -20.70
CA ILE A 7 39.03 26.31 -20.38
C ILE A 7 37.93 27.37 -20.28
N SER A 8 37.64 27.83 -19.09
CA SER A 8 36.80 29.02 -18.86
C SER A 8 37.63 30.25 -19.05
N ALA A 9 37.27 31.04 -20.03
CA ALA A 9 37.86 32.38 -20.23
C ALA A 9 37.33 33.34 -19.17
N ILE A 10 38.22 33.83 -18.30
CA ILE A 10 37.95 34.88 -17.36
C ILE A 10 38.10 36.21 -18.11
N VAL A 11 37.01 36.94 -18.31
CA VAL A 11 37.05 38.36 -18.73
C VAL A 11 37.01 39.21 -17.44
N LEU A 12 38.14 39.80 -17.08
CA LEU A 12 38.21 40.86 -16.09
C LEU A 12 37.68 42.15 -16.73
N LEU A 13 36.56 42.67 -16.27
CA LEU A 13 36.12 44.04 -16.51
C LEU A 13 36.13 44.79 -15.20
N ALA A 14 36.86 45.93 -15.22
CA ALA A 14 37.13 46.79 -14.12
C ALA A 14 35.88 47.48 -13.56
N ALA A 15 35.84 47.62 -12.24
CA ALA A 15 34.81 48.32 -11.49
C ALA A 15 34.66 49.79 -11.85
N SER A 16 33.44 50.21 -12.12
CA SER A 16 33.01 51.61 -12.08
C SER A 16 31.79 51.71 -11.15
N CYS A 17 31.92 52.57 -10.14
CA CYS A 17 30.87 52.89 -9.20
C CYS A 17 29.61 53.41 -9.90
N GLY A 18 28.47 52.76 -9.60
CA GLY A 18 27.16 53.19 -10.08
C GLY A 18 26.43 52.06 -10.81
N GLN A 19 26.33 50.84 -10.19
CA GLN A 19 25.56 49.76 -10.78
C GLN A 19 24.08 50.13 -10.82
N LYS A 20 23.52 50.21 -12.05
CA LYS A 20 22.07 50.17 -12.23
C LYS A 20 21.58 48.81 -11.74
N PRO A 21 20.41 48.77 -11.06
CA PRO A 21 19.81 47.50 -10.66
C PRO A 21 19.73 46.59 -11.87
N GLY A 22 20.31 45.41 -11.75
CA GLY A 22 20.35 44.42 -12.82
C GLY A 22 19.21 43.40 -12.66
N ASN A 23 18.85 42.70 -13.72
CA ASN A 23 17.97 41.55 -13.65
C ASN A 23 18.73 40.36 -13.02
N VAL A 24 18.35 40.00 -11.82
CA VAL A 24 18.81 38.79 -11.12
C VAL A 24 17.87 37.64 -11.48
N ALA A 25 18.44 36.56 -11.91
CA ALA A 25 17.69 35.30 -12.20
C ALA A 25 18.03 34.26 -11.15
N GLY A 26 17.12 33.32 -10.96
CA GLY A 26 17.38 32.17 -10.08
C GLY A 26 16.31 31.11 -10.20
N LYS A 27 16.52 30.01 -9.45
CA LYS A 27 15.63 28.86 -9.36
C LYS A 27 15.30 28.57 -7.90
N VAL A 28 14.06 28.21 -7.65
CA VAL A 28 13.60 27.72 -6.35
C VAL A 28 13.22 26.26 -6.47
N GLU A 29 13.83 25.46 -5.62
CA GLU A 29 13.59 24.01 -5.53
C GLU A 29 13.15 23.62 -4.13
N SER A 30 12.45 22.48 -4.03
CA SER A 30 12.20 21.83 -2.76
C SER A 30 13.44 21.08 -2.27
N GLN A 31 13.41 20.60 -1.04
CA GLN A 31 14.44 19.70 -0.48
C GLN A 31 14.62 18.39 -1.28
N LEU A 32 13.68 18.07 -2.18
CA LEU A 32 13.76 16.91 -3.08
C LEU A 32 14.19 17.31 -4.50
N TRP A 33 14.76 18.52 -4.67
CA TRP A 33 15.20 19.10 -5.95
C TRP A 33 14.08 19.26 -7.01
N ALA A 34 12.83 19.17 -6.60
CA ALA A 34 11.71 19.46 -7.49
C ALA A 34 11.50 20.98 -7.60
N PRO A 35 11.23 21.54 -8.80
CA PRO A 35 10.95 22.94 -8.96
C PRO A 35 9.69 23.34 -8.18
N VAL A 36 9.71 24.52 -7.54
CA VAL A 36 8.57 25.02 -6.77
C VAL A 36 8.02 26.28 -7.43
N ALA A 37 6.82 26.16 -7.99
CA ALA A 37 6.09 27.24 -8.60
C ALA A 37 5.40 28.13 -7.55
N GLY A 38 5.14 29.39 -7.93
CA GLY A 38 4.32 30.29 -7.12
C GLY A 38 5.01 30.89 -5.91
N VAL A 39 6.32 30.69 -5.70
CA VAL A 39 7.09 31.29 -4.62
C VAL A 39 7.21 32.80 -4.82
N ASN A 40 6.78 33.56 -3.84
CA ASN A 40 6.99 34.99 -3.83
C ASN A 40 8.46 35.30 -3.51
N VAL A 41 9.11 36.05 -4.38
CA VAL A 41 10.50 36.49 -4.24
C VAL A 41 10.51 38.00 -4.05
N SER A 42 11.15 38.49 -3.00
CA SER A 42 11.22 39.90 -2.72
C SER A 42 12.62 40.30 -2.25
N VAL A 43 13.03 41.53 -2.58
CA VAL A 43 14.27 42.12 -2.03
C VAL A 43 14.00 42.58 -0.60
N VAL A 44 14.81 42.11 0.36
CA VAL A 44 14.68 42.51 1.77
C VAL A 44 15.00 44.01 1.90
N GLY A 45 14.02 44.76 2.39
CA GLY A 45 14.15 46.23 2.51
C GLY A 45 13.93 46.98 1.20
N GLY A 46 13.62 46.27 0.09
CA GLY A 46 13.31 46.85 -1.22
C GLY A 46 11.83 46.74 -1.60
N THR A 47 11.48 47.24 -2.78
CA THR A 47 10.10 47.17 -3.31
C THR A 47 9.94 46.13 -4.44
N ALA A 48 11.04 45.62 -5.00
CA ALA A 48 10.99 44.67 -6.11
C ALA A 48 10.43 43.32 -5.66
N LYS A 49 9.54 42.77 -6.48
CA LYS A 49 8.88 41.47 -6.25
C LYS A 49 8.84 40.69 -7.55
N ALA A 50 8.94 39.39 -7.43
CA ALA A 50 8.77 38.41 -8.52
C ALA A 50 8.05 37.17 -8.00
N ARG A 51 7.71 36.27 -8.91
CA ARG A 51 7.10 35.01 -8.57
C ARG A 51 7.69 33.88 -9.45
N THR A 52 7.91 32.69 -8.90
CA THR A 52 8.45 31.56 -9.66
C THR A 52 7.40 30.99 -10.62
N ASP A 53 7.86 30.60 -11.81
CA ASP A 53 7.10 29.86 -12.83
C ASP A 53 6.99 28.35 -12.48
N PHE A 54 6.42 27.55 -13.40
CA PHE A 54 6.26 26.10 -13.22
C PHE A 54 7.58 25.34 -13.16
N GLU A 55 8.66 25.91 -13.72
CA GLU A 55 10.01 25.35 -13.61
C GLU A 55 10.78 25.89 -12.40
N GLY A 56 10.09 26.60 -11.51
CA GLY A 56 10.68 27.20 -10.31
C GLY A 56 11.57 28.40 -10.59
N ARG A 57 11.59 28.93 -11.83
CA ARG A 57 12.45 30.05 -12.26
C ARG A 57 11.79 31.40 -11.97
N TYR A 58 12.62 32.38 -11.70
CA TYR A 58 12.16 33.76 -11.53
C TYR A 58 13.23 34.76 -12.07
N THR A 59 12.80 36.00 -12.28
CA THR A 59 13.67 37.12 -12.56
C THR A 59 13.19 38.33 -11.74
N ILE A 60 14.10 38.98 -11.05
CA ILE A 60 13.80 40.13 -10.17
C ILE A 60 14.84 41.24 -10.36
N ASN A 61 14.41 42.50 -10.20
CA ASN A 61 15.31 43.63 -10.23
C ASN A 61 15.98 43.79 -8.85
N ALA A 62 17.27 43.43 -8.75
CA ALA A 62 18.06 43.49 -7.52
C ALA A 62 19.52 43.79 -7.83
N ASN A 63 20.30 44.14 -6.82
CA ASN A 63 21.72 44.42 -6.92
C ASN A 63 22.56 43.26 -6.38
N GLU A 64 23.81 43.22 -6.80
CA GLU A 64 24.80 42.35 -6.20
C GLU A 64 24.90 42.58 -4.69
N GLY A 65 24.84 41.53 -3.90
CA GLY A 65 24.83 41.58 -2.42
C GLY A 65 23.46 41.81 -1.78
N ASP A 66 22.40 42.11 -2.55
CA ASP A 66 21.06 42.16 -2.00
C ASP A 66 20.63 40.79 -1.45
N THR A 67 19.84 40.80 -0.38
CA THR A 67 19.23 39.60 0.16
C THR A 67 17.84 39.43 -0.42
N LEU A 68 17.58 38.31 -1.06
CA LEU A 68 16.25 37.92 -1.50
C LEU A 68 15.57 37.06 -0.43
N LEU A 69 14.29 37.31 -0.20
CA LEU A 69 13.40 36.54 0.65
C LEU A 69 12.44 35.73 -0.25
N PHE A 70 12.34 34.43 0.01
CA PHE A 70 11.48 33.47 -0.70
C PHE A 70 10.40 33.00 0.24
N GLU A 71 9.14 33.21 -0.12
CA GLU A 71 7.99 32.90 0.72
C GLU A 71 6.91 32.18 -0.09
N LEU A 72 6.44 31.07 0.44
CA LEU A 72 5.27 30.33 -0.08
C LEU A 72 4.49 29.81 1.12
N PRO A 73 3.17 30.03 1.18
CA PRO A 73 2.33 29.45 2.24
C PRO A 73 2.55 27.93 2.36
N GLY A 74 2.70 27.43 3.59
CA GLY A 74 3.00 26.04 3.87
C GLY A 74 4.48 25.64 3.76
N TYR A 75 5.37 26.58 3.37
CA TYR A 75 6.81 26.36 3.30
C TYR A 75 7.56 27.28 4.27
N ARG A 76 8.72 26.81 4.74
CA ARG A 76 9.64 27.67 5.51
C ARG A 76 10.24 28.69 4.56
N SER A 77 10.18 29.96 4.93
CA SER A 77 10.85 31.04 4.20
C SER A 77 12.35 30.77 4.06
N ALA A 78 12.90 30.99 2.89
CA ALA A 78 14.32 30.91 2.61
C ALA A 78 14.89 32.30 2.31
N ARG A 79 16.21 32.47 2.44
CA ARG A 79 16.93 33.65 2.04
C ARG A 79 18.17 33.29 1.24
N ALA A 80 18.46 34.04 0.20
CA ALA A 80 19.69 33.93 -0.55
C ALA A 80 20.26 35.35 -0.84
N ILE A 81 21.58 35.41 -0.92
CA ILE A 81 22.29 36.66 -1.28
C ILE A 81 22.55 36.60 -2.79
N VAL A 82 22.27 37.69 -3.48
CA VAL A 82 22.58 37.80 -4.90
C VAL A 82 24.09 37.79 -5.08
N LYS A 83 24.57 36.83 -5.90
CA LYS A 83 25.98 36.70 -6.24
C LYS A 83 26.12 36.39 -7.73
N ASP A 84 26.94 37.18 -8.40
CA ASP A 84 27.18 37.06 -9.86
C ASP A 84 25.86 37.14 -10.69
N GLY A 85 24.88 37.93 -10.20
CA GLY A 85 23.57 38.08 -10.83
C GLY A 85 22.63 36.90 -10.65
N VAL A 86 22.93 35.97 -9.75
CA VAL A 86 22.11 34.78 -9.47
C VAL A 86 21.79 34.66 -7.98
N ALA A 87 20.61 34.16 -7.65
CA ALA A 87 20.26 33.75 -6.30
C ALA A 87 19.29 32.57 -6.34
N ASP A 88 19.81 31.37 -6.12
CA ASP A 88 19.01 30.17 -6.01
C ASP A 88 18.60 29.91 -4.56
N ALA A 89 17.45 29.26 -4.37
CA ALA A 89 16.93 28.95 -3.05
C ALA A 89 16.32 27.56 -2.98
N THR A 90 16.45 26.95 -1.80
CA THR A 90 15.71 25.74 -1.44
C THR A 90 14.67 26.09 -0.38
N VAL A 91 13.41 25.80 -0.66
CA VAL A 91 12.31 25.96 0.28
C VAL A 91 11.84 24.62 0.79
N ASN A 92 11.54 24.54 2.06
CA ASN A 92 11.12 23.31 2.72
C ASN A 92 9.66 23.42 3.18
N LEU A 93 8.85 22.42 2.90
CA LEU A 93 7.47 22.34 3.38
C LEU A 93 7.46 22.31 4.91
N THR A 94 6.69 23.21 5.53
CA THR A 94 6.59 23.33 7.00
C THR A 94 5.29 22.82 7.56
N CYS A 95 4.23 22.76 6.75
CA CYS A 95 2.95 22.18 7.17
C CYS A 95 2.92 20.69 6.84
N LYS A 96 2.34 19.93 7.72
CA LYS A 96 1.94 18.56 7.41
C LYS A 96 0.71 18.62 6.51
N THR A 97 0.74 17.91 5.38
CA THR A 97 -0.40 17.84 4.47
C THR A 97 -1.56 17.06 5.07
N VAL A 98 -1.27 16.15 5.99
CA VAL A 98 -2.26 15.41 6.79
C VAL A 98 -1.85 15.47 8.27
N GLN A 99 -2.78 15.90 9.11
CA GLN A 99 -2.62 15.89 10.55
C GLN A 99 -3.80 15.18 11.21
N VAL A 100 -3.52 14.13 11.95
CA VAL A 100 -4.48 13.49 12.85
C VAL A 100 -4.48 14.27 14.16
N ASN A 101 -5.64 14.81 14.53
CA ASN A 101 -5.82 15.60 15.75
C ASN A 101 -6.13 14.69 16.96
N PRO A 102 -5.92 15.17 18.20
CA PRO A 102 -6.21 14.38 19.40
C PRO A 102 -7.66 13.90 19.53
N ASP A 103 -8.61 14.64 18.96
CA ASP A 103 -10.04 14.31 18.91
C ASP A 103 -10.40 13.37 17.76
N ARG A 104 -9.39 12.86 17.03
CA ARG A 104 -9.50 12.02 15.82
C ARG A 104 -10.15 12.71 14.62
N THR A 105 -10.28 14.02 14.61
CA THR A 105 -10.50 14.74 13.35
C THR A 105 -9.21 14.71 12.52
N ILE A 106 -9.33 14.79 11.19
CA ILE A 106 -8.17 14.84 10.29
C ILE A 106 -8.17 16.19 9.60
N THR A 107 -7.09 16.93 9.75
CA THR A 107 -6.90 18.18 9.01
C THR A 107 -6.01 17.91 7.80
N PHE A 108 -6.56 18.12 6.61
CA PHE A 108 -5.84 18.14 5.35
C PHE A 108 -5.46 19.58 5.02
N THR A 109 -4.22 19.77 4.57
CA THR A 109 -3.68 21.07 4.20
C THR A 109 -2.88 20.94 2.91
N TYR A 110 -3.18 21.77 1.90
CA TYR A 110 -2.44 21.72 0.64
C TYR A 110 -2.08 23.14 0.15
N PRO A 111 -0.80 23.42 -0.11
CA PRO A 111 -0.35 24.70 -0.62
C PRO A 111 -0.53 24.75 -2.15
N ALA A 112 -1.57 25.44 -2.61
CA ALA A 112 -1.85 25.63 -4.03
C ALA A 112 -2.44 27.03 -4.27
N PRO A 113 -1.62 28.10 -4.17
CA PRO A 113 -2.10 29.46 -4.24
C PRO A 113 -2.74 29.84 -5.58
N ASP A 114 -2.35 29.17 -6.67
CA ASP A 114 -2.86 29.45 -8.02
C ASP A 114 -4.02 28.55 -8.43
N ALA A 115 -4.28 27.48 -7.68
CA ALA A 115 -5.37 26.55 -7.99
C ALA A 115 -6.74 27.25 -7.86
N LYS A 116 -7.63 26.89 -8.79
CA LYS A 116 -9.03 27.33 -8.77
C LYS A 116 -9.88 26.45 -7.85
N SER A 117 -9.49 25.18 -7.72
CA SER A 117 -10.17 24.19 -6.90
C SER A 117 -9.17 23.19 -6.34
N VAL A 118 -9.29 22.86 -5.04
CA VAL A 118 -8.60 21.75 -4.42
C VAL A 118 -9.61 20.94 -3.64
N GLN A 119 -9.69 19.64 -3.92
CA GLN A 119 -10.51 18.70 -3.19
C GLN A 119 -9.63 17.62 -2.57
N VAL A 120 -10.10 17.01 -1.50
CA VAL A 120 -9.52 15.79 -0.93
C VAL A 120 -10.52 14.65 -1.09
N CYS A 121 -10.04 13.50 -1.52
CA CYS A 121 -10.84 12.27 -1.59
C CYS A 121 -10.15 11.14 -0.83
N GLY A 122 -10.93 10.12 -0.48
CA GLY A 122 -10.43 8.96 0.26
C GLY A 122 -11.54 8.16 0.92
N ASN A 123 -11.14 7.18 1.75
CA ASN A 123 -12.09 6.27 2.40
C ASN A 123 -12.31 6.58 3.90
N PHE A 124 -12.10 7.82 4.29
CA PHE A 124 -12.24 8.32 5.67
C PHE A 124 -13.50 9.18 5.89
N PHE A 125 -14.39 9.25 4.92
CA PHE A 125 -15.62 10.01 5.04
C PHE A 125 -16.70 9.22 5.78
N GLN A 126 -17.40 9.89 6.71
CA GLN A 126 -18.55 9.29 7.35
C GLN A 126 -19.73 9.24 6.37
N LEU A 127 -20.29 8.06 6.19
CA LEU A 127 -21.43 7.80 5.35
C LEU A 127 -22.74 7.96 6.13
N GLU A 128 -23.88 8.01 5.45
CA GLU A 128 -25.21 8.21 6.05
C GLU A 128 -25.56 7.11 7.08
N ASN A 129 -25.09 5.90 6.86
CA ASN A 129 -25.26 4.78 7.80
C ASN A 129 -24.30 4.83 9.01
N GLY A 130 -23.48 5.88 9.13
CA GLY A 130 -22.51 6.06 10.22
C GLY A 130 -21.21 5.25 10.06
N THR A 131 -21.06 4.49 8.97
CA THR A 131 -19.80 3.84 8.61
C THR A 131 -18.82 4.83 7.97
N PHE A 132 -17.58 4.41 7.69
CA PHE A 132 -16.58 5.23 7.00
C PHE A 132 -16.22 4.58 5.66
N GLY A 133 -16.25 5.37 4.60
CA GLY A 133 -16.03 4.91 3.25
C GLY A 133 -15.57 6.00 2.30
N GLU A 134 -15.70 5.72 1.02
CA GLU A 134 -15.28 6.61 -0.06
C GLU A 134 -16.07 7.92 -0.08
N GLY A 135 -15.34 9.01 -0.30
CA GLY A 135 -15.93 10.33 -0.43
C GLY A 135 -14.98 11.35 -1.00
N ILE A 136 -15.52 12.53 -1.30
CA ILE A 136 -14.80 13.70 -1.82
C ILE A 136 -15.31 14.94 -1.08
N ALA A 137 -14.41 15.84 -0.68
CA ALA A 137 -14.75 17.12 -0.11
C ALA A 137 -14.02 18.26 -0.79
N GLN A 138 -14.71 19.38 -1.01
CA GLN A 138 -14.09 20.65 -1.41
C GLN A 138 -13.31 21.22 -0.23
N MET A 139 -12.06 21.58 -0.43
CA MET A 139 -11.25 22.28 0.56
C MET A 139 -11.50 23.79 0.51
N ALA A 140 -11.36 24.47 1.63
CA ALA A 140 -11.49 25.93 1.73
C ALA A 140 -10.12 26.58 1.57
N LYS A 141 -10.05 27.63 0.75
CA LYS A 141 -8.83 28.41 0.51
C LYS A 141 -8.77 29.61 1.45
N ASN A 142 -7.67 29.77 2.18
CA ASN A 142 -7.43 30.96 2.98
C ASN A 142 -6.80 32.12 2.16
N ALA A 143 -6.62 33.29 2.79
CA ALA A 143 -6.05 34.46 2.13
C ALA A 143 -4.62 34.25 1.60
N ASP A 144 -3.87 33.32 2.20
CA ASP A 144 -2.49 33.00 1.83
C ASP A 144 -2.41 31.97 0.69
N GLY A 145 -3.56 31.47 0.20
CA GLY A 145 -3.60 30.43 -0.84
C GLY A 145 -3.41 29.02 -0.33
N LEU A 146 -3.49 28.83 0.99
CA LEU A 146 -3.45 27.50 1.61
C LEU A 146 -4.87 26.92 1.66
N TRP A 147 -5.03 25.70 1.13
CA TRP A 147 -6.30 24.99 1.12
C TRP A 147 -6.38 24.06 2.34
N THR A 148 -7.52 24.05 3.01
CA THR A 148 -7.73 23.23 4.22
C THR A 148 -9.09 22.54 4.20
N TYR A 149 -9.12 21.34 4.79
CA TYR A 149 -10.36 20.60 5.09
C TYR A 149 -10.16 19.83 6.39
N THR A 150 -11.14 19.84 7.28
CA THR A 150 -11.12 19.07 8.51
C THR A 150 -12.34 18.15 8.56
N THR A 151 -12.10 16.86 8.82
CA THR A 151 -13.16 15.85 8.91
C THR A 151 -13.94 15.95 10.22
N VAL A 152 -15.03 15.18 10.33
CA VAL A 152 -15.55 14.74 11.63
C VAL A 152 -14.58 13.76 12.28
N PRO A 153 -14.69 13.48 13.62
CA PRO A 153 -13.88 12.46 14.27
C PRO A 153 -14.01 11.10 13.59
N THR A 154 -12.88 10.51 13.20
CA THR A 154 -12.82 9.22 12.47
C THR A 154 -12.55 8.05 13.42
N LYS A 155 -12.82 6.83 12.96
CA LYS A 155 -12.44 5.60 13.69
C LYS A 155 -10.94 5.35 13.57
N SER A 156 -10.36 4.63 14.55
CA SER A 156 -8.98 4.12 14.48
C SER A 156 -8.84 3.14 13.32
N GLU A 157 -8.02 3.48 12.32
CA GLU A 157 -7.80 2.66 11.11
C GLU A 157 -6.67 3.24 10.25
N LEU A 158 -6.22 2.48 9.25
CA LEU A 158 -5.41 2.96 8.13
C LEU A 158 -6.34 3.41 7.00
N TYR A 159 -6.23 4.67 6.62
CA TYR A 159 -7.01 5.31 5.56
C TYR A 159 -6.12 5.70 4.38
N ARG A 160 -6.71 5.73 3.19
CA ARG A 160 -6.10 6.31 1.99
C ARG A 160 -6.69 7.66 1.67
N TYR A 161 -5.92 8.50 0.99
CA TYR A 161 -6.35 9.80 0.48
C TYR A 161 -5.58 10.19 -0.78
N GLU A 162 -6.16 11.07 -1.57
CA GLU A 162 -5.52 11.80 -2.66
C GLU A 162 -6.06 13.23 -2.70
N PHE A 163 -5.29 14.14 -3.28
CA PHE A 163 -5.77 15.46 -3.63
C PHE A 163 -6.25 15.52 -5.08
N ILE A 164 -7.26 16.36 -5.36
CA ILE A 164 -7.72 16.65 -6.71
C ILE A 164 -7.54 18.15 -6.91
N ILE A 165 -6.58 18.54 -7.77
CA ILE A 165 -6.20 19.93 -8.01
C ILE A 165 -6.65 20.30 -9.42
N ASP A 166 -7.57 21.25 -9.53
CA ASP A 166 -8.17 21.68 -10.81
C ASP A 166 -8.64 20.47 -11.66
N GLY A 167 -9.24 19.46 -11.01
CA GLY A 167 -9.75 18.24 -11.63
C GLY A 167 -8.73 17.11 -11.83
N ASN A 168 -7.46 17.32 -11.50
CA ASN A 168 -6.40 16.31 -11.66
C ASN A 168 -6.09 15.61 -10.34
N TYR A 169 -6.15 14.28 -10.34
CA TYR A 169 -5.70 13.47 -9.20
C TYR A 169 -4.20 13.65 -8.98
N THR A 170 -3.83 14.00 -7.77
CA THR A 170 -2.45 14.36 -7.42
C THR A 170 -2.01 13.58 -6.19
N ILE A 171 -0.88 12.87 -6.33
CA ILE A 171 -0.21 12.23 -5.21
C ILE A 171 0.42 13.31 -4.34
N ASP A 172 0.22 13.20 -3.04
CA ASP A 172 0.89 14.04 -2.06
C ASP A 172 2.37 13.64 -1.92
N ALA A 173 3.24 14.37 -2.60
CA ALA A 173 4.68 14.14 -2.53
C ALA A 173 5.29 14.49 -1.15
N ALA A 174 4.57 15.23 -0.31
CA ALA A 174 5.00 15.55 1.06
C ALA A 174 4.56 14.48 2.08
N ALA A 175 3.74 13.52 1.68
CA ALA A 175 3.39 12.41 2.53
C ALA A 175 4.63 11.57 2.86
N PRO A 176 4.80 11.15 4.12
CA PRO A 176 5.96 10.34 4.50
C PRO A 176 5.93 8.94 3.86
N TYR A 177 4.79 8.52 3.35
CA TYR A 177 4.61 7.17 2.84
C TYR A 177 3.53 7.09 1.75
N THR A 178 3.89 6.43 0.64
CA THR A 178 2.97 6.02 -0.43
C THR A 178 2.95 4.51 -0.55
N ILE A 179 1.79 3.96 -0.84
CA ILE A 179 1.57 2.52 -0.99
C ILE A 179 1.11 2.24 -2.42
N ARG A 180 1.61 1.17 -3.01
CA ARG A 180 1.06 0.62 -4.25
C ARG A 180 -0.16 -0.25 -3.91
N ASP A 181 -1.27 0.01 -4.63
CA ASP A 181 -2.52 -0.76 -4.62
C ASP A 181 -2.76 -1.26 -6.04
N GLY A 182 -2.33 -2.48 -6.33
CA GLY A 182 -2.27 -2.99 -7.70
C GLY A 182 -1.38 -2.11 -8.60
N GLU A 183 -1.99 -1.43 -9.56
CA GLU A 183 -1.30 -0.54 -10.51
C GLU A 183 -1.29 0.93 -10.08
N VAL A 184 -1.94 1.29 -8.97
CA VAL A 184 -2.13 2.67 -8.53
C VAL A 184 -1.30 2.96 -7.28
N LEU A 185 -0.69 4.15 -7.23
CA LEU A 185 -0.08 4.67 -6.01
C LEU A 185 -1.14 5.39 -5.17
N ARG A 186 -1.08 5.19 -3.85
CA ARG A 186 -1.97 5.79 -2.87
C ARG A 186 -1.18 6.47 -1.76
N ASN A 187 -1.63 7.61 -1.30
CA ASN A 187 -1.19 8.15 -0.03
C ASN A 187 -2.03 7.53 1.10
N VAL A 188 -1.40 7.32 2.25
CA VAL A 188 -2.06 6.75 3.42
C VAL A 188 -1.70 7.50 4.68
N PHE A 189 -2.61 7.45 5.64
CA PHE A 189 -2.36 7.87 7.03
C PHE A 189 -3.04 6.90 7.99
N VAL A 190 -2.61 6.89 9.23
CA VAL A 190 -3.18 6.04 10.27
C VAL A 190 -3.80 6.92 11.35
N VAL A 191 -5.03 6.61 11.74
CA VAL A 191 -5.66 7.12 12.95
C VAL A 191 -5.34 6.15 14.08
N PRO A 192 -4.56 6.57 15.10
CA PRO A 192 -4.13 5.71 16.20
C PRO A 192 -5.29 5.14 17.00
N GLY A 193 -5.03 4.01 17.69
CA GLY A 193 -5.96 3.30 18.57
C GLY A 193 -5.91 1.79 18.32
N GLU A 194 -6.90 1.07 18.84
CA GLU A 194 -6.87 -0.40 18.87
C GLU A 194 -6.58 -1.07 17.52
N VAL A 195 -7.21 -0.60 16.45
CA VAL A 195 -7.06 -1.16 15.12
C VAL A 195 -5.92 -0.50 14.35
N GLY A 196 -5.84 0.83 14.37
CA GLY A 196 -4.82 1.58 13.67
C GLY A 196 -3.42 1.21 14.13
N ASP A 197 -3.23 1.06 15.45
CA ASP A 197 -1.93 0.73 16.02
C ASP A 197 -1.40 -0.64 15.56
N LEU A 198 -2.29 -1.61 15.27
CA LEU A 198 -1.88 -2.89 14.71
C LEU A 198 -1.28 -2.78 13.31
N THR A 199 -1.64 -1.74 12.56
CA THR A 199 -1.13 -1.51 11.20
C THR A 199 0.14 -0.64 11.17
N MET A 200 0.50 -0.04 12.29
CA MET A 200 1.69 0.80 12.43
C MET A 200 2.92 -0.03 12.81
N VAL A 201 4.09 0.50 12.49
CA VAL A 201 5.34 0.03 13.09
C VAL A 201 5.35 0.49 14.54
N GLN A 202 5.32 -0.45 15.48
CA GLN A 202 5.40 -0.21 16.92
C GLN A 202 6.84 -0.46 17.41
N ASP A 203 7.18 -0.01 18.61
CA ASP A 203 8.47 -0.30 19.24
C ASP A 203 8.44 -1.72 19.85
N VAL A 204 8.44 -2.71 18.96
CA VAL A 204 8.40 -4.15 19.28
C VAL A 204 9.44 -4.89 18.43
N PRO A 205 9.83 -6.13 18.80
CA PRO A 205 10.69 -6.93 17.95
C PRO A 205 10.07 -7.20 16.57
N HIS A 206 10.82 -6.91 15.49
CA HIS A 206 10.34 -7.05 14.12
C HIS A 206 10.85 -8.32 13.46
N GLY A 207 9.98 -8.97 12.68
CA GLY A 207 10.33 -10.04 11.76
C GLY A 207 11.06 -9.54 10.52
N THR A 208 11.46 -10.48 9.68
CA THR A 208 12.16 -10.19 8.41
C THR A 208 11.23 -10.50 7.24
N VAL A 209 11.20 -9.63 6.24
CA VAL A 209 10.51 -9.87 4.98
C VAL A 209 11.54 -10.11 3.88
N SER A 210 11.43 -11.25 3.20
CA SER A 210 12.29 -11.64 2.07
C SER A 210 11.46 -11.80 0.80
N LYS A 211 12.00 -11.39 -0.34
CA LYS A 211 11.44 -11.65 -1.68
C LYS A 211 12.24 -12.76 -2.34
N ILE A 212 11.59 -13.87 -2.66
CA ILE A 212 12.28 -15.10 -3.06
C ILE A 212 11.68 -15.62 -4.38
N TRP A 213 12.59 -16.04 -5.28
CA TRP A 213 12.22 -16.76 -6.48
C TRP A 213 12.16 -18.26 -6.21
N TYR A 214 11.18 -18.93 -6.79
CA TYR A 214 11.01 -20.39 -6.68
C TYR A 214 10.65 -20.99 -8.03
N PRO A 215 11.17 -22.20 -8.34
CA PRO A 215 10.85 -22.91 -9.56
C PRO A 215 9.42 -23.45 -9.50
N THR A 216 8.75 -23.48 -10.66
CA THR A 216 7.41 -24.02 -10.79
C THR A 216 7.33 -25.03 -11.93
N ALA A 217 6.33 -25.90 -11.89
CA ALA A 217 6.00 -26.81 -12.98
C ALA A 217 5.55 -26.08 -14.27
N LEU A 218 5.36 -24.76 -14.23
CA LEU A 218 5.00 -23.93 -15.38
C LEU A 218 6.18 -23.65 -16.32
N GLY A 219 7.39 -24.08 -15.96
CA GLY A 219 8.60 -23.89 -16.77
C GLY A 219 9.27 -22.52 -16.61
N TYR A 220 8.88 -21.74 -15.61
CA TYR A 220 9.53 -20.48 -15.22
C TYR A 220 9.45 -20.26 -13.71
N ASP A 221 10.44 -19.52 -13.19
CA ASP A 221 10.47 -19.14 -11.79
C ASP A 221 9.44 -18.07 -11.48
N ARG A 222 8.85 -18.18 -10.30
CA ARG A 222 7.89 -17.21 -9.78
C ARG A 222 8.37 -16.66 -8.46
N ARG A 223 7.84 -15.51 -8.06
CA ARG A 223 8.25 -14.84 -6.83
C ARG A 223 7.18 -14.97 -5.73
N MET A 224 7.64 -14.99 -4.49
CA MET A 224 6.83 -14.85 -3.29
C MET A 224 7.50 -13.89 -2.31
N SER A 225 6.72 -13.23 -1.49
CA SER A 225 7.19 -12.57 -0.27
C SER A 225 7.02 -13.51 0.91
N VAL A 226 8.02 -13.56 1.78
CA VAL A 226 8.00 -14.41 2.97
C VAL A 226 8.37 -13.59 4.20
N TYR A 227 7.48 -13.57 5.19
CA TYR A 227 7.77 -13.04 6.51
C TYR A 227 8.24 -14.16 7.42
N THR A 228 9.37 -13.96 8.11
CA THR A 228 9.86 -14.81 9.20
C THR A 228 9.80 -14.04 10.52
N PRO A 229 9.37 -14.64 11.64
CA PRO A 229 9.19 -13.92 12.89
C PRO A 229 10.52 -13.51 13.50
N TYR A 230 10.50 -12.48 14.36
CA TYR A 230 11.70 -12.03 15.07
C TYR A 230 12.48 -13.19 15.70
N GLY A 231 13.79 -13.15 15.56
CA GLY A 231 14.70 -14.17 16.08
C GLY A 231 14.73 -15.44 15.25
N TYR A 232 14.04 -15.54 14.11
CA TYR A 232 14.07 -16.71 13.25
C TYR A 232 15.51 -17.09 12.88
N GLU A 233 16.33 -16.17 12.40
CA GLU A 233 17.71 -16.46 11.97
C GLU A 233 18.57 -17.00 13.14
N ALA A 234 18.44 -16.42 14.32
CA ALA A 234 19.21 -16.80 15.51
C ALA A 234 18.67 -18.06 16.22
N SER A 235 17.53 -18.61 15.81
CA SER A 235 16.83 -19.68 16.54
C SER A 235 17.37 -21.10 16.30
N GLY A 236 18.52 -21.23 15.61
CA GLY A 236 19.13 -22.54 15.31
C GLY A 236 18.19 -23.44 14.51
N ASN A 237 17.88 -24.62 15.04
CA ASN A 237 17.03 -25.61 14.37
C ASN A 237 15.54 -25.51 14.76
N LYS A 238 15.13 -24.46 15.46
CA LYS A 238 13.72 -24.28 15.81
C LYS A 238 12.86 -24.20 14.55
N LYS A 239 11.79 -24.98 14.54
CA LYS A 239 10.81 -25.01 13.46
C LYS A 239 9.59 -24.18 13.81
N TYR A 240 8.90 -23.68 12.78
CA TYR A 240 7.78 -22.76 12.90
C TYR A 240 6.59 -23.25 12.10
N PRO A 241 5.36 -23.00 12.54
CA PRO A 241 4.16 -23.20 11.72
C PRO A 241 4.14 -22.21 10.56
N VAL A 242 3.33 -22.49 9.54
CA VAL A 242 3.26 -21.72 8.29
C VAL A 242 1.84 -21.27 8.00
N LEU A 243 1.67 -20.00 7.72
CA LEU A 243 0.48 -19.40 7.13
C LEU A 243 0.74 -19.05 5.67
N TYR A 244 -0.01 -19.63 4.75
CA TYR A 244 -0.09 -19.20 3.34
C TYR A 244 -1.18 -18.15 3.22
N LEU A 245 -0.83 -16.94 2.75
CA LEU A 245 -1.69 -15.76 2.72
C LEU A 245 -1.82 -15.24 1.27
N LEU A 246 -2.99 -15.45 0.66
CA LEU A 246 -3.21 -15.24 -0.76
C LEU A 246 -3.89 -13.91 -1.06
N HIS A 247 -3.35 -13.15 -2.04
CA HIS A 247 -3.88 -11.86 -2.47
C HIS A 247 -5.08 -11.99 -3.42
N GLY A 248 -5.81 -10.90 -3.63
CA GLY A 248 -6.97 -10.80 -4.49
C GLY A 248 -6.65 -10.51 -5.97
N GLY A 249 -7.70 -10.35 -6.76
CA GLY A 249 -7.58 -9.96 -8.18
C GLY A 249 -6.90 -8.60 -8.34
N GLY A 250 -5.94 -8.50 -9.27
CA GLY A 250 -5.16 -7.28 -9.52
C GLY A 250 -3.96 -7.07 -8.58
N GLY A 251 -3.84 -7.85 -7.51
CA GLY A 251 -2.72 -7.80 -6.58
C GLY A 251 -1.53 -8.66 -7.02
N ASP A 252 -0.50 -8.67 -6.20
CA ASP A 252 0.72 -9.44 -6.38
C ASP A 252 1.29 -9.88 -5.02
N GLU A 253 2.50 -10.44 -4.99
CA GLU A 253 3.16 -10.91 -3.76
C GLU A 253 3.49 -9.81 -2.74
N ASN A 254 3.25 -8.52 -3.06
CA ASN A 254 3.47 -7.39 -2.17
C ASN A 254 2.18 -6.85 -1.53
N GLU A 255 1.00 -7.21 -2.04
CA GLU A 255 -0.28 -6.60 -1.64
C GLU A 255 -0.56 -6.72 -0.13
N TRP A 256 -0.36 -7.91 0.43
CA TRP A 256 -0.53 -8.11 1.87
C TRP A 256 0.51 -7.36 2.71
N LEU A 257 1.69 -7.08 2.17
CA LEU A 257 2.70 -6.25 2.84
C LEU A 257 2.37 -4.76 2.75
N ASN A 258 1.82 -4.33 1.62
CA ASN A 258 1.47 -2.93 1.35
C ASN A 258 0.20 -2.53 2.12
N LEU A 259 -0.96 -2.66 1.50
CA LEU A 259 -2.24 -2.27 2.11
C LEU A 259 -2.71 -3.24 3.19
N GLY A 260 -2.32 -4.51 3.10
CA GLY A 260 -2.62 -5.52 4.11
C GLY A 260 -1.84 -5.35 5.40
N ARG A 261 -0.69 -4.66 5.38
CA ARG A 261 0.17 -4.42 6.56
C ARG A 261 0.52 -5.71 7.33
N ALA A 262 0.58 -6.84 6.64
CA ALA A 262 0.71 -8.16 7.27
C ALA A 262 1.93 -8.28 8.18
N ALA A 263 3.09 -7.74 7.79
CA ALA A 263 4.29 -7.77 8.63
C ALA A 263 4.07 -7.04 9.95
N GLN A 264 3.50 -5.82 9.92
CA GLN A 264 3.21 -5.01 11.11
C GLN A 264 2.17 -5.70 12.00
N ILE A 265 1.10 -6.21 11.41
CA ILE A 265 0.06 -6.96 12.14
C ILE A 265 0.68 -8.17 12.84
N MET A 266 1.52 -8.94 12.16
CA MET A 266 2.16 -10.12 12.75
C MET A 266 3.12 -9.75 13.87
N ASP A 267 3.99 -8.75 13.67
CA ASP A 267 4.90 -8.26 14.71
C ASP A 267 4.15 -7.85 15.97
N ASN A 268 3.10 -7.03 15.81
CA ASN A 268 2.32 -6.51 16.92
C ASN A 268 1.50 -7.61 17.65
N LEU A 269 0.93 -8.56 16.90
CA LEU A 269 0.20 -9.69 17.50
C LEU A 269 1.13 -10.66 18.22
N ILE A 270 2.30 -10.96 17.65
CA ILE A 270 3.31 -11.83 18.29
C ILE A 270 3.84 -11.18 19.54
N ALA A 271 4.23 -9.91 19.49
CA ALA A 271 4.76 -9.17 20.65
C ALA A 271 3.75 -9.06 21.78
N SER A 272 2.45 -8.92 21.47
CA SER A 272 1.37 -8.90 22.47
C SER A 272 0.91 -10.29 22.94
N GLY A 273 1.51 -11.38 22.45
CA GLY A 273 1.14 -12.76 22.80
C GLY A 273 -0.22 -13.19 22.26
N LYS A 274 -0.84 -12.44 21.36
CA LYS A 274 -2.14 -12.75 20.76
C LYS A 274 -2.06 -13.85 19.72
N THR A 275 -0.92 -14.02 19.07
CA THR A 275 -0.64 -15.12 18.15
C THR A 275 0.75 -15.72 18.38
N VAL A 276 0.97 -16.93 17.89
CA VAL A 276 2.28 -17.58 17.98
C VAL A 276 3.22 -17.11 16.87
N PRO A 277 4.55 -17.11 17.08
CA PRO A 277 5.50 -16.86 16.01
C PRO A 277 5.34 -17.88 14.87
N MET A 278 5.14 -17.39 13.64
CA MET A 278 4.92 -18.21 12.45
C MET A 278 5.60 -17.60 11.22
N ILE A 279 5.84 -18.42 10.21
CA ILE A 279 6.24 -18.00 8.87
C ILE A 279 4.97 -17.64 8.10
N VAL A 280 4.97 -16.48 7.41
CA VAL A 280 3.85 -16.11 6.52
C VAL A 280 4.36 -16.07 5.08
N VAL A 281 3.74 -16.84 4.22
CA VAL A 281 4.10 -16.99 2.80
C VAL A 281 3.06 -16.30 1.94
N MET A 282 3.46 -15.32 1.17
CA MET A 282 2.62 -14.50 0.30
C MET A 282 3.07 -14.67 -1.16
N PRO A 283 2.61 -15.72 -1.85
CA PRO A 283 2.99 -15.96 -3.24
C PRO A 283 2.21 -15.07 -4.20
N ASN A 284 2.79 -14.76 -5.35
CA ASN A 284 2.04 -14.20 -6.47
C ASN A 284 1.11 -15.28 -7.04
N SER A 285 -0.20 -15.08 -6.98
CA SER A 285 -1.19 -16.04 -7.48
C SER A 285 -1.60 -15.84 -8.94
N HIS A 286 -1.12 -14.76 -9.59
CA HIS A 286 -1.32 -14.55 -11.02
C HIS A 286 -0.31 -15.36 -11.83
N VAL A 287 -0.72 -16.55 -12.28
CA VAL A 287 0.17 -17.50 -12.99
C VAL A 287 0.75 -16.98 -14.31
N GLY A 288 0.19 -15.93 -14.89
CA GLY A 288 0.78 -15.26 -16.05
C GLY A 288 1.91 -14.28 -15.73
N MET A 289 2.21 -14.08 -14.44
CA MET A 289 3.23 -13.15 -13.96
C MET A 289 4.26 -13.90 -13.12
N SER A 290 5.53 -13.69 -13.41
CA SER A 290 6.63 -14.24 -12.58
C SER A 290 6.78 -13.48 -11.28
N ALA A 291 6.54 -12.17 -11.27
CA ALA A 291 6.63 -11.27 -10.13
C ALA A 291 5.73 -10.05 -10.30
N ALA A 292 5.67 -9.18 -9.30
CA ALA A 292 4.99 -7.90 -9.33
C ALA A 292 5.36 -7.06 -10.56
N PRO A 293 4.46 -6.19 -11.07
CA PRO A 293 4.74 -5.31 -12.19
C PRO A 293 6.04 -4.50 -11.99
N GLY A 294 6.89 -4.49 -13.01
CA GLY A 294 8.20 -3.83 -12.99
C GLY A 294 9.34 -4.62 -12.32
N GLU A 295 9.04 -5.76 -11.69
CA GLU A 295 10.03 -6.61 -11.01
C GLU A 295 10.17 -7.99 -11.66
N ASN A 296 9.51 -8.23 -12.79
CA ASN A 296 9.61 -9.48 -13.54
C ASN A 296 10.73 -9.43 -14.58
N SER A 297 11.07 -10.59 -15.18
CA SER A 297 12.13 -10.74 -16.20
C SER A 297 11.88 -9.95 -17.50
N ARG A 298 10.67 -9.46 -17.71
CA ARG A 298 10.29 -8.61 -18.86
C ARG A 298 10.50 -7.12 -18.60
N GLY A 299 11.14 -6.76 -17.50
CA GLY A 299 11.41 -5.37 -17.13
C GLY A 299 10.14 -4.58 -16.83
N TYR A 300 10.08 -3.37 -17.38
CA TYR A 300 9.00 -2.41 -17.11
C TYR A 300 7.71 -2.65 -17.90
N ASP A 301 7.53 -3.83 -18.48
CA ASP A 301 6.31 -4.21 -19.20
C ASP A 301 5.13 -4.40 -18.20
N GLY A 302 4.89 -3.35 -17.41
CA GLY A 302 3.91 -3.33 -16.34
C GLY A 302 2.46 -3.18 -16.80
N ALA A 303 2.27 -2.84 -18.07
CA ALA A 303 0.95 -2.53 -18.59
C ALA A 303 0.13 -3.77 -19.03
N LYS A 304 0.71 -4.95 -18.98
CA LYS A 304 -0.07 -6.17 -19.21
C LYS A 304 -0.51 -6.70 -17.85
N SER A 305 -1.60 -6.12 -17.37
CA SER A 305 -2.28 -6.59 -16.16
C SER A 305 -2.49 -8.10 -16.21
N SER A 306 -2.54 -8.71 -15.06
CA SER A 306 -2.93 -10.11 -14.81
C SER A 306 -4.16 -10.59 -15.62
N ARG A 307 -4.97 -9.67 -16.13
CA ARG A 307 -6.15 -9.95 -16.98
C ARG A 307 -5.80 -10.41 -18.41
N MET A 308 -4.57 -10.23 -18.88
CA MET A 308 -4.21 -10.46 -20.27
C MET A 308 -3.55 -11.82 -20.55
N VAL A 309 -3.13 -12.56 -19.54
CA VAL A 309 -2.62 -13.92 -19.73
C VAL A 309 -3.74 -14.91 -19.43
N ARG A 310 -4.39 -15.39 -20.49
CA ARG A 310 -5.32 -16.51 -20.38
C ARG A 310 -4.51 -17.77 -20.01
N MET A 311 -4.71 -18.22 -18.79
CA MET A 311 -4.26 -19.54 -18.33
C MET A 311 -5.48 -20.45 -18.20
N GLU A 312 -5.24 -21.75 -18.30
CA GLU A 312 -6.29 -22.73 -18.02
C GLU A 312 -6.85 -22.50 -16.61
N PRO A 313 -8.17 -22.63 -16.43
CA PRO A 313 -8.80 -22.48 -15.12
C PRO A 313 -8.10 -23.33 -14.06
N ASN A 314 -7.90 -22.75 -12.89
CA ASN A 314 -7.29 -23.39 -11.71
C ASN A 314 -5.82 -23.85 -11.90
N THR A 315 -5.08 -23.28 -12.84
CA THR A 315 -3.64 -23.58 -13.01
C THR A 315 -2.85 -23.24 -11.74
N TYR A 316 -3.17 -22.15 -11.05
CA TYR A 316 -2.49 -21.78 -9.79
C TYR A 316 -2.72 -22.84 -8.70
N GLU A 317 -3.95 -23.26 -8.51
CA GLU A 317 -4.32 -24.27 -7.51
C GLU A 317 -3.65 -25.61 -7.79
N ALA A 318 -3.58 -26.01 -9.06
CA ALA A 318 -2.91 -27.25 -9.48
C ALA A 318 -1.40 -27.23 -9.20
N THR A 319 -0.76 -26.05 -9.28
CA THR A 319 0.68 -25.86 -9.04
C THR A 319 1.02 -25.45 -7.60
N PHE A 320 0.03 -25.34 -6.71
CA PHE A 320 0.28 -24.91 -5.33
C PHE A 320 1.17 -25.89 -4.54
N GLY A 321 1.24 -27.13 -4.96
CA GLY A 321 2.19 -28.10 -4.46
C GLY A 321 3.65 -27.66 -4.57
N ASP A 322 4.02 -26.92 -5.62
CA ASP A 322 5.36 -26.39 -5.81
C ASP A 322 5.69 -25.35 -4.72
N VAL A 323 4.71 -24.47 -4.39
CA VAL A 323 4.87 -23.48 -3.32
C VAL A 323 5.13 -24.17 -1.98
N MET A 324 4.29 -25.14 -1.60
CA MET A 324 4.46 -25.88 -0.34
C MET A 324 5.80 -26.60 -0.28
N SER A 325 6.15 -27.34 -1.33
CA SER A 325 7.40 -28.11 -1.40
C SER A 325 8.64 -27.21 -1.30
N PHE A 326 8.61 -26.07 -1.98
CA PHE A 326 9.70 -25.09 -1.92
C PHE A 326 9.86 -24.50 -0.53
N VAL A 327 8.77 -24.09 0.08
CA VAL A 327 8.77 -23.48 1.43
C VAL A 327 9.27 -24.47 2.48
N GLU A 328 8.82 -25.72 2.45
CA GLU A 328 9.23 -26.77 3.39
C GLU A 328 10.71 -27.17 3.24
N LYS A 329 11.24 -27.06 2.01
CA LYS A 329 12.66 -27.32 1.73
C LYS A 329 13.56 -26.15 2.13
N THR A 330 13.06 -24.93 2.03
CA THR A 330 13.87 -23.71 2.19
C THR A 330 13.84 -23.18 3.61
N TYR A 331 12.71 -23.30 4.30
CA TYR A 331 12.49 -22.75 5.63
C TYR A 331 12.35 -23.84 6.69
N ARG A 332 12.64 -23.49 7.94
CA ARG A 332 12.45 -24.38 9.09
C ARG A 332 10.98 -24.47 9.48
N THR A 333 10.23 -25.22 8.74
CA THR A 333 8.78 -25.42 8.93
C THR A 333 8.49 -26.68 9.75
N ILE A 334 7.33 -26.68 10.43
CA ILE A 334 6.71 -27.88 10.99
C ILE A 334 5.80 -28.45 9.90
N PRO A 335 6.17 -29.56 9.19
CA PRO A 335 5.53 -29.95 7.96
C PRO A 335 4.29 -30.84 8.16
N ASP A 336 3.51 -30.57 9.18
CA ASP A 336 2.27 -31.30 9.45
C ASP A 336 1.03 -30.40 9.30
N ARG A 337 -0.13 -31.05 9.24
CA ARG A 337 -1.41 -30.40 9.05
C ARG A 337 -1.77 -29.40 10.18
N ALA A 338 -1.48 -29.76 11.42
CA ALA A 338 -1.82 -28.92 12.58
C ALA A 338 -1.03 -27.62 12.61
N HIS A 339 0.10 -27.56 11.90
CA HIS A 339 0.98 -26.38 11.84
C HIS A 339 0.98 -25.71 10.45
N ARG A 340 -0.06 -25.99 9.63
CA ARG A 340 -0.20 -25.36 8.32
C ARG A 340 -1.58 -24.73 8.16
N ALA A 341 -1.60 -23.44 7.88
CA ALA A 341 -2.78 -22.63 7.62
C ALA A 341 -2.75 -22.08 6.19
N ILE A 342 -3.93 -21.87 5.61
CA ILE A 342 -4.10 -21.15 4.34
C ILE A 342 -5.26 -20.17 4.47
N CYS A 343 -5.10 -18.94 4.01
CA CYS A 343 -6.19 -17.99 3.88
C CYS A 343 -5.95 -17.04 2.72
N GLY A 344 -6.97 -16.34 2.31
CA GLY A 344 -6.85 -15.36 1.24
C GLY A 344 -8.09 -14.51 1.08
N LEU A 345 -7.92 -13.38 0.41
CA LEU A 345 -8.99 -12.42 0.12
C LEU A 345 -9.48 -12.54 -1.31
N SER A 346 -10.78 -12.33 -1.56
CA SER A 346 -11.37 -12.24 -2.89
C SER A 346 -11.00 -13.44 -3.78
N MET A 347 -10.28 -13.22 -4.87
CA MET A 347 -9.70 -14.27 -5.73
C MET A 347 -8.84 -15.24 -4.90
N GLY A 348 -7.99 -14.74 -4.00
CA GLY A 348 -7.18 -15.55 -3.10
C GLY A 348 -8.01 -16.38 -2.13
N GLY A 349 -9.19 -15.90 -1.73
CA GLY A 349 -10.18 -16.67 -0.98
C GLY A 349 -10.76 -17.83 -1.81
N GLY A 350 -11.05 -17.58 -3.09
CA GLY A 350 -11.44 -18.62 -4.05
C GLY A 350 -10.34 -19.67 -4.23
N HIS A 351 -9.09 -19.25 -4.43
CA HIS A 351 -7.93 -20.15 -4.47
C HIS A 351 -7.81 -20.98 -3.18
N THR A 352 -7.95 -20.33 -2.02
CA THR A 352 -7.92 -21.00 -0.70
C THR A 352 -8.96 -22.12 -0.61
N CYS A 353 -10.19 -21.85 -1.05
CA CYS A 353 -11.29 -22.79 -1.05
C CYS A 353 -10.96 -24.02 -1.90
N VAL A 354 -10.49 -23.83 -3.13
CA VAL A 354 -10.15 -24.92 -4.06
C VAL A 354 -8.90 -25.68 -3.61
N ILE A 355 -7.83 -24.98 -3.21
CA ILE A 355 -6.59 -25.61 -2.75
C ILE A 355 -6.86 -26.48 -1.52
N SER A 356 -7.55 -25.96 -0.50
CA SER A 356 -7.81 -26.73 0.72
C SER A 356 -8.66 -27.98 0.45
N ALA A 357 -9.62 -27.92 -0.47
CA ALA A 357 -10.44 -29.07 -0.85
C ALA A 357 -9.65 -30.13 -1.64
N ASN A 358 -8.65 -29.72 -2.43
CA ASN A 358 -7.80 -30.65 -3.21
C ASN A 358 -6.61 -31.21 -2.42
N TYR A 359 -6.20 -30.52 -1.35
CA TYR A 359 -5.15 -30.97 -0.43
C TYR A 359 -5.72 -31.14 0.99
N PRO A 360 -6.73 -32.00 1.20
CA PRO A 360 -7.53 -32.02 2.42
C PRO A 360 -6.76 -32.42 3.67
N ASP A 361 -5.64 -33.16 3.51
CA ASP A 361 -4.75 -33.59 4.57
C ASP A 361 -3.63 -32.58 4.90
N LYS A 362 -3.56 -31.44 4.19
CA LYS A 362 -2.43 -30.50 4.33
C LYS A 362 -2.70 -29.34 5.28
N PHE A 363 -3.95 -28.88 5.42
CA PHE A 363 -4.27 -27.68 6.16
C PHE A 363 -5.14 -27.94 7.38
N GLY A 364 -4.68 -27.54 8.55
CA GLY A 364 -5.48 -27.54 9.79
C GLY A 364 -6.40 -26.33 9.91
N TYR A 365 -6.06 -25.24 9.23
CA TYR A 365 -6.76 -23.97 9.30
C TYR A 365 -6.97 -23.40 7.92
N VAL A 366 -8.21 -23.02 7.63
CA VAL A 366 -8.64 -22.47 6.33
C VAL A 366 -9.43 -21.19 6.56
N GLY A 367 -9.03 -20.08 5.94
CA GLY A 367 -9.66 -18.76 6.09
C GLY A 367 -10.10 -18.18 4.74
N LEU A 368 -11.39 -17.93 4.59
CA LEU A 368 -12.01 -17.32 3.42
C LEU A 368 -12.40 -15.87 3.74
N PHE A 369 -11.70 -14.89 3.15
CA PHE A 369 -11.94 -13.46 3.38
C PHE A 369 -12.58 -12.85 2.14
N SER A 370 -13.85 -12.44 2.22
CA SER A 370 -14.60 -11.93 1.05
C SER A 370 -14.37 -12.80 -0.19
N ALA A 371 -14.45 -14.12 -0.04
CA ALA A 371 -13.91 -15.06 -1.00
C ALA A 371 -14.73 -15.11 -2.30
N ALA A 372 -14.04 -15.20 -3.44
CA ALA A 372 -14.66 -15.42 -4.74
C ALA A 372 -15.10 -16.88 -4.90
N VAL A 373 -16.03 -17.30 -4.05
CA VAL A 373 -16.69 -18.61 -4.09
C VAL A 373 -17.99 -18.49 -4.86
N SER A 374 -17.95 -18.52 -6.18
CA SER A 374 -19.18 -18.53 -6.98
C SER A 374 -19.59 -19.98 -7.27
N ASN A 375 -20.89 -20.23 -7.18
CA ASN A 375 -21.63 -21.42 -7.62
C ASN A 375 -20.83 -22.69 -7.91
N TYR A 376 -20.04 -23.16 -6.94
CA TYR A 376 -19.52 -24.51 -6.97
C TYR A 376 -20.70 -25.47 -6.68
N PRO A 377 -20.98 -26.48 -7.52
CA PRO A 377 -20.13 -27.05 -8.56
C PRO A 377 -20.54 -26.73 -9.99
N ALA A 378 -21.67 -26.02 -10.25
CA ALA A 378 -22.26 -25.97 -11.59
C ALA A 378 -21.43 -25.17 -12.61
N ASP A 379 -20.80 -24.04 -12.21
CA ASP A 379 -20.18 -23.12 -13.16
C ASP A 379 -18.67 -23.31 -13.35
N ARG A 380 -18.02 -24.12 -12.53
CA ARG A 380 -16.57 -24.33 -12.55
C ARG A 380 -16.12 -25.78 -12.63
N ALA A 381 -17.02 -26.69 -12.95
CA ALA A 381 -16.69 -28.09 -13.20
C ALA A 381 -15.85 -28.32 -14.49
N THR A 382 -15.17 -27.28 -14.96
CA THR A 382 -14.36 -27.28 -16.19
C THR A 382 -12.93 -27.74 -15.96
N SER A 383 -12.50 -27.97 -14.72
CA SER A 383 -11.15 -28.41 -14.38
C SER A 383 -11.17 -29.60 -13.41
N GLU A 384 -10.10 -30.39 -13.41
CA GLU A 384 -9.93 -31.48 -12.43
C GLU A 384 -9.89 -30.95 -10.98
N MET A 385 -9.49 -29.68 -10.77
CA MET A 385 -9.45 -29.06 -9.44
C MET A 385 -10.84 -28.80 -8.85
N THR A 386 -11.85 -28.53 -9.69
CA THR A 386 -13.23 -28.23 -9.27
C THR A 386 -14.22 -29.37 -9.55
N LYS A 387 -13.80 -30.39 -10.28
CA LYS A 387 -14.60 -31.59 -10.51
C LYS A 387 -14.90 -32.32 -9.20
N ASP A 388 -16.12 -32.81 -9.03
CA ASP A 388 -16.59 -33.52 -7.82
C ASP A 388 -16.31 -32.71 -6.53
N PHE A 389 -16.51 -31.38 -6.57
CA PHE A 389 -16.11 -30.48 -5.48
C PHE A 389 -16.76 -30.86 -4.14
N ASP A 390 -18.03 -31.32 -4.15
CA ASP A 390 -18.73 -31.77 -2.93
C ASP A 390 -18.00 -32.92 -2.25
N LYS A 391 -17.49 -33.89 -3.03
CA LYS A 391 -16.71 -35.01 -2.48
C LYS A 391 -15.38 -34.55 -1.89
N LYS A 392 -14.72 -33.61 -2.56
CA LYS A 392 -13.46 -33.00 -2.08
C LYS A 392 -13.70 -32.23 -0.78
N LEU A 393 -14.77 -31.47 -0.72
CA LEU A 393 -15.17 -30.74 0.48
C LEU A 393 -15.51 -31.71 1.64
N ALA A 394 -16.29 -32.76 1.38
CA ALA A 394 -16.55 -33.80 2.36
C ALA A 394 -15.25 -34.44 2.88
N LYS A 395 -14.29 -34.70 1.99
CA LYS A 395 -12.98 -35.20 2.36
C LYS A 395 -12.23 -34.22 3.25
N LEU A 396 -12.22 -32.90 2.92
CA LEU A 396 -11.62 -31.88 3.74
C LEU A 396 -12.21 -31.87 5.16
N PHE A 397 -13.54 -31.83 5.27
CA PHE A 397 -14.22 -31.80 6.58
C PHE A 397 -14.09 -33.09 7.37
N SER A 398 -13.80 -34.24 6.73
CA SER A 398 -13.45 -35.46 7.46
C SER A 398 -12.19 -35.32 8.32
N TYR A 399 -11.29 -34.39 7.97
CA TYR A 399 -10.09 -34.02 8.74
C TYR A 399 -10.36 -32.94 9.81
N LYS A 400 -11.59 -32.42 9.92
CA LYS A 400 -12.00 -31.40 10.91
C LYS A 400 -11.08 -30.16 10.90
N PRO A 401 -11.00 -29.40 9.80
CA PRO A 401 -10.24 -28.14 9.78
C PRO A 401 -10.94 -27.10 10.66
N PHE A 402 -10.17 -26.18 11.22
CA PHE A 402 -10.74 -24.90 11.62
C PHE A 402 -11.05 -24.11 10.35
N TYR A 403 -12.34 -23.91 10.06
CA TYR A 403 -12.80 -23.26 8.84
C TYR A 403 -13.43 -21.92 9.20
N TYR A 404 -12.87 -20.84 8.64
CA TYR A 404 -13.24 -19.47 8.95
C TYR A 404 -13.70 -18.76 7.70
N ILE A 405 -14.83 -18.05 7.77
CA ILE A 405 -15.41 -17.27 6.68
C ILE A 405 -15.70 -15.88 7.22
N ALA A 406 -15.17 -14.84 6.54
CA ALA A 406 -15.44 -13.46 6.89
C ALA A 406 -15.77 -12.63 5.65
N ILE A 407 -16.77 -11.74 5.77
CA ILE A 407 -17.24 -10.89 4.68
C ILE A 407 -17.92 -9.64 5.21
N GLY A 408 -17.85 -8.55 4.46
CA GLY A 408 -18.61 -7.32 4.71
C GLY A 408 -20.07 -7.44 4.23
N ASP A 409 -20.98 -6.81 4.94
CA ASP A 409 -22.42 -6.81 4.64
C ASP A 409 -22.77 -6.10 3.31
N GLU A 410 -21.93 -5.15 2.88
CA GLU A 410 -22.03 -4.43 1.61
C GLU A 410 -21.09 -4.98 0.52
N ASP A 411 -20.43 -6.13 0.76
CA ASP A 411 -19.51 -6.75 -0.19
C ASP A 411 -20.26 -7.32 -1.40
N PHE A 412 -19.81 -7.00 -2.61
CA PHE A 412 -20.45 -7.51 -3.85
C PHE A 412 -20.41 -9.04 -3.97
N LEU A 413 -19.53 -9.73 -3.21
CA LEU A 413 -19.46 -11.18 -3.08
C LEU A 413 -20.33 -11.74 -1.93
N TYR A 414 -21.06 -10.88 -1.21
CA TYR A 414 -21.89 -11.29 -0.07
C TYR A 414 -22.84 -12.42 -0.41
N GLN A 415 -23.62 -12.27 -1.49
CA GLN A 415 -24.57 -13.29 -1.91
C GLN A 415 -23.91 -14.61 -2.33
N ALA A 416 -22.72 -14.54 -2.96
CA ALA A 416 -21.95 -15.73 -3.32
C ALA A 416 -21.47 -16.49 -2.07
N ASN A 417 -20.97 -15.76 -1.07
CA ASN A 417 -20.53 -16.37 0.21
C ASN A 417 -21.71 -16.92 1.02
N LYS A 418 -22.85 -16.22 1.01
CA LYS A 418 -24.10 -16.70 1.62
C LYS A 418 -24.55 -18.00 0.97
N SER A 419 -24.64 -18.01 -0.37
CA SER A 419 -25.00 -19.21 -1.12
C SER A 419 -24.05 -20.36 -0.85
N TYR A 420 -22.73 -20.12 -0.83
CA TYR A 420 -21.73 -21.14 -0.50
C TYR A 420 -21.99 -21.79 0.87
N ARG A 421 -22.30 -21.02 1.90
CA ARG A 421 -22.63 -21.54 3.24
C ARG A 421 -23.93 -22.32 3.21
N GLU A 422 -25.02 -21.73 2.70
CA GLU A 422 -26.37 -22.27 2.75
C GLU A 422 -26.58 -23.51 1.85
N THR A 423 -25.81 -23.62 0.75
CA THR A 423 -25.98 -24.73 -0.20
C THR A 423 -24.93 -25.83 -0.07
N LEU A 424 -23.73 -25.52 0.42
CA LEU A 424 -22.62 -26.50 0.47
C LEU A 424 -22.17 -26.85 1.89
N LEU A 425 -22.28 -25.94 2.86
CA LEU A 425 -21.80 -26.23 4.22
C LEU A 425 -22.92 -26.63 5.17
N ASP A 426 -23.97 -25.83 5.27
CA ASP A 426 -25.06 -26.02 6.23
C ASP A 426 -25.83 -27.33 6.03
N PRO A 427 -26.16 -27.76 4.77
CA PRO A 427 -26.88 -29.01 4.54
C PRO A 427 -26.10 -30.25 4.99
N HIS A 428 -24.77 -30.16 5.07
CA HIS A 428 -23.92 -31.26 5.52
C HIS A 428 -23.48 -31.12 6.98
N GLY A 429 -23.89 -30.05 7.67
CA GLY A 429 -23.48 -29.79 9.04
C GLY A 429 -21.98 -29.53 9.21
N TYR A 430 -21.31 -29.02 8.19
CA TYR A 430 -19.88 -28.71 8.27
C TYR A 430 -19.63 -27.53 9.18
N PRO A 431 -18.77 -27.66 10.23
CA PRO A 431 -18.54 -26.60 11.17
C PRO A 431 -17.67 -25.49 10.55
N TYR A 432 -18.07 -24.24 10.76
CA TYR A 432 -17.28 -23.06 10.42
C TYR A 432 -17.52 -21.92 11.39
N THR A 433 -16.52 -21.04 11.52
CA THR A 433 -16.67 -19.75 12.21
C THR A 433 -17.02 -18.68 11.16
N TYR A 434 -18.12 -17.96 11.37
CA TYR A 434 -18.56 -16.90 10.49
C TYR A 434 -18.43 -15.53 11.15
N LYS A 435 -17.87 -14.59 10.41
CA LYS A 435 -17.77 -13.18 10.82
C LYS A 435 -18.34 -12.29 9.74
N GLU A 436 -19.25 -11.43 10.12
CA GLU A 436 -19.79 -10.37 9.29
C GLU A 436 -19.30 -9.03 9.83
N SER A 437 -18.87 -8.13 8.94
CA SER A 437 -18.42 -6.79 9.29
C SER A 437 -19.22 -5.75 8.52
N ASP A 438 -19.13 -4.49 8.94
CA ASP A 438 -19.56 -3.35 8.15
C ASP A 438 -18.73 -3.20 6.86
N CYS A 439 -19.23 -2.43 5.91
CA CYS A 439 -18.59 -2.08 4.63
C CYS A 439 -18.50 -3.25 3.63
N GLY A 440 -17.96 -2.90 2.45
CA GLY A 440 -17.86 -3.79 1.30
C GLY A 440 -16.50 -4.47 1.15
N HIS A 441 -16.10 -4.60 -0.10
CA HIS A 441 -14.89 -5.32 -0.56
C HIS A 441 -13.64 -4.46 -0.40
N VAL A 442 -13.14 -4.28 0.82
CA VAL A 442 -12.14 -3.26 1.17
C VAL A 442 -11.02 -3.79 2.07
N TRP A 443 -9.83 -3.20 1.94
CA TRP A 443 -8.64 -3.56 2.72
C TRP A 443 -8.83 -3.42 4.23
N LYS A 444 -9.64 -2.50 4.71
CA LYS A 444 -10.04 -2.39 6.13
C LYS A 444 -10.53 -3.75 6.64
N ASN A 445 -11.51 -4.33 5.97
CA ASN A 445 -12.11 -5.60 6.37
C ASN A 445 -11.09 -6.74 6.35
N TRP A 446 -10.25 -6.84 5.31
CA TRP A 446 -9.26 -7.91 5.18
C TRP A 446 -8.14 -7.82 6.23
N ARG A 447 -7.72 -6.62 6.63
CA ARG A 447 -6.81 -6.45 7.77
C ARG A 447 -7.43 -6.96 9.07
N HIS A 448 -8.71 -6.65 9.30
CA HIS A 448 -9.44 -7.13 10.48
C HIS A 448 -9.58 -8.66 10.46
N TYR A 449 -9.88 -9.25 9.30
CA TYR A 449 -9.99 -10.71 9.17
C TYR A 449 -8.66 -11.41 9.37
N LEU A 450 -7.57 -10.87 8.83
CA LEU A 450 -6.23 -11.41 9.10
C LEU A 450 -5.90 -11.32 10.59
N THR A 451 -6.19 -10.19 11.23
CA THR A 451 -5.95 -9.97 12.67
C THR A 451 -6.75 -10.96 13.51
N ASP A 452 -8.03 -11.14 13.22
CA ASP A 452 -8.91 -12.07 13.96
C ASP A 452 -8.48 -13.53 13.70
N PHE A 453 -8.36 -13.94 12.44
CA PHE A 453 -7.97 -15.30 12.04
C PHE A 453 -6.63 -15.72 12.63
N SER A 454 -5.62 -14.85 12.61
CA SER A 454 -4.28 -15.16 13.13
C SER A 454 -4.30 -15.53 14.62
N GLN A 455 -5.27 -15.05 15.38
CA GLN A 455 -5.40 -15.37 16.81
C GLN A 455 -5.93 -16.79 17.10
N TYR A 456 -6.50 -17.46 16.12
CA TYR A 456 -6.93 -18.87 16.25
C TYR A 456 -5.83 -19.86 15.86
N LEU A 457 -4.80 -19.41 15.14
CA LEU A 457 -3.83 -20.30 14.51
C LEU A 457 -2.90 -20.96 15.55
N PHE A 458 -2.69 -22.27 15.39
CA PHE A 458 -1.61 -23.05 16.01
C PHE A 458 -1.61 -23.03 17.55
N LYS A 459 -2.79 -22.87 18.16
CA LYS A 459 -2.99 -22.92 19.62
C LYS A 459 -3.32 -24.33 20.10
#